data_acaf93dcf027dfab2f6310242411fb5c
#
_entry.id   acaf93dcf027dfab2f6310242411fb5c
#
_cell.length_a   1.000
_cell.length_b   1.000
_cell.length_c   1.000
_cell.angle_alpha   90.00
_cell.angle_beta   90.00
_cell.angle_gamma   90.00
#
_symmetry.space_group_name_H-M   'P 1'
#
loop_
_entity.id
_entity.type
_entity.pdbx_description
1 polymer ?
#
loop_
_entity_poly.entity_id
_entity_poly.type
_entity_poly.pdbx_seq_one_letter_code
_entity_poly.pdbx_strand_id
1 'polypeptide(L)'
;MGLFAKKITIFSFLAILAAALTGCSSHTFVEGESLIVSTKDLPGYAEQSNVVVVDTRTPEEYAAGHVAGAVNIPTADIVINVPVKNMLTSQKKIEKVMGSNGISNDTLVLAYDANKMGASRLLWSLFMFGHQKVKVVDGGFDAIQTAGIQLSTDIEAPAEAVFTAKEPSANWLATMDEVRAQAENPDPHTILLDVRSFEEYAEVGKVPTSLIIPYETNFFSDGTFKTTQITRINYLEEKIYPEDEIILYCQTSMRAAPVFVQLYEAGYRNIRIYDGAYLEWSSNSDNPVEMPAGQYAPFKKNAS
;
A
#
# COMPACT_ATOMS: atom_id res chain seq x y z
N MET A 1 77.18 3.41 36.37
CA MET A 1 75.89 3.51 37.05
C MET A 1 74.85 3.90 36.03
N GLY A 2 74.19 3.00 35.40
CA GLY A 2 73.22 3.23 34.34
C GLY A 2 71.90 2.48 34.64
N LEU A 3 70.82 3.27 34.81
CA LEU A 3 69.48 2.75 34.99
C LEU A 3 68.91 2.30 33.65
N PHE A 4 68.60 1.01 33.50
CA PHE A 4 67.82 0.49 32.38
C PHE A 4 66.30 0.61 32.67
N ALA A 5 65.61 1.45 31.91
CA ALA A 5 64.15 1.52 31.92
C ALA A 5 63.59 0.43 31.01
N LYS A 6 62.85 -0.54 31.54
CA LYS A 6 62.08 -1.52 30.78
C LYS A 6 60.79 -0.91 30.27
N LYS A 7 60.64 -0.85 28.95
CA LYS A 7 59.33 -0.60 28.29
C LYS A 7 58.46 -1.83 28.37
N ILE A 8 57.32 -1.69 29.03
CA ILE A 8 56.25 -2.70 29.04
C ILE A 8 55.32 -2.38 27.86
N THR A 9 55.28 -3.28 26.87
CA THR A 9 54.37 -3.19 25.76
C THR A 9 53.09 -3.95 26.15
N ILE A 10 51.97 -3.23 26.32
CA ILE A 10 50.65 -3.83 26.58
C ILE A 10 50.06 -4.18 25.22
N PHE A 11 49.93 -5.46 24.92
CA PHE A 11 49.12 -5.96 23.81
C PHE A 11 47.67 -6.04 24.26
N SER A 12 46.85 -5.13 23.75
CA SER A 12 45.40 -5.24 23.89
C SER A 12 44.85 -6.27 22.88
N PHE A 13 44.44 -7.41 23.40
CA PHE A 13 43.64 -8.36 22.62
C PHE A 13 42.21 -7.85 22.50
N LEU A 14 41.82 -7.36 21.33
CA LEU A 14 40.46 -7.05 21.04
C LEU A 14 39.79 -8.36 20.54
N ALA A 15 39.03 -9.02 21.42
CA ALA A 15 38.22 -10.18 21.05
C ALA A 15 36.99 -9.68 20.29
N ILE A 16 36.98 -9.90 18.97
CA ILE A 16 35.79 -9.68 18.14
C ILE A 16 34.82 -10.85 18.39
N LEU A 17 33.78 -10.59 19.16
CA LEU A 17 32.67 -11.50 19.35
C LEU A 17 31.75 -11.38 18.10
N ALA A 18 31.91 -12.31 17.15
CA ALA A 18 31.00 -12.43 16.02
C ALA A 18 29.70 -13.07 16.53
N ALA A 19 28.70 -12.25 16.84
CA ALA A 19 27.35 -12.72 17.05
C ALA A 19 26.73 -13.06 15.68
N ALA A 20 26.50 -14.34 15.43
CA ALA A 20 25.70 -14.80 14.30
C ALA A 20 24.25 -14.35 14.52
N LEU A 21 23.86 -13.27 13.88
CA LEU A 21 22.45 -12.85 13.76
C LEU A 21 21.83 -13.66 12.63
N THR A 22 21.11 -14.72 13.02
CA THR A 22 20.17 -15.42 12.15
C THR A 22 19.06 -14.47 11.73
N GLY A 23 18.98 -14.27 10.43
CA GLY A 23 17.90 -13.86 9.58
C GLY A 23 16.64 -13.22 10.15
N CYS A 24 16.72 -11.93 10.52
CA CYS A 24 15.63 -11.01 10.23
C CYS A 24 15.99 -10.32 8.91
N SER A 25 15.17 -10.50 7.89
CA SER A 25 15.28 -9.71 6.66
C SER A 25 14.92 -8.26 7.01
N SER A 26 15.92 -7.50 7.45
CA SER A 26 15.77 -6.05 7.64
C SER A 26 15.56 -5.45 6.25
N HIS A 27 14.32 -5.10 5.92
CA HIS A 27 14.09 -4.15 4.85
C HIS A 27 14.84 -2.87 5.22
N THR A 28 15.93 -2.60 4.54
CA THR A 28 16.62 -1.33 4.66
C THR A 28 15.70 -0.25 4.10
N PHE A 29 14.95 0.36 5.02
CA PHE A 29 14.26 1.61 4.76
C PHE A 29 15.31 2.66 4.50
N VAL A 30 15.27 3.29 3.35
CA VAL A 30 15.96 4.55 3.12
C VAL A 30 15.12 5.59 3.84
N GLU A 31 15.53 5.95 5.05
CA GLU A 31 14.91 6.99 5.83
C GLU A 31 14.95 8.28 4.99
N GLY A 32 13.77 8.75 4.51
CA GLY A 32 13.69 10.05 3.86
C GLY A 32 12.85 10.21 2.61
N GLU A 33 12.38 9.14 1.94
CA GLU A 33 11.52 9.35 0.78
C GLU A 33 10.05 9.04 1.09
N SER A 34 9.22 10.11 1.19
CA SER A 34 7.77 9.99 1.29
C SER A 34 7.19 9.29 0.06
N LEU A 35 6.22 8.39 0.28
CA LEU A 35 5.39 7.80 -0.78
C LEU A 35 4.29 8.77 -1.27
N ILE A 36 4.12 9.89 -0.59
CA ILE A 36 3.11 10.90 -0.90
C ILE A 36 3.82 12.15 -1.40
N VAL A 37 3.39 12.65 -2.55
CA VAL A 37 3.86 13.90 -3.15
C VAL A 37 2.77 14.96 -3.01
N SER A 38 3.13 16.11 -2.47
CA SER A 38 2.24 17.27 -2.46
C SER A 38 1.87 17.67 -3.90
N THR A 39 0.61 17.98 -4.13
CA THR A 39 0.15 18.53 -5.42
C THR A 39 1.00 19.73 -5.87
N LYS A 40 1.51 20.54 -4.95
CA LYS A 40 2.35 21.70 -5.27
C LYS A 40 3.72 21.31 -5.85
N ASP A 41 4.24 20.15 -5.48
CA ASP A 41 5.54 19.68 -5.93
C ASP A 41 5.46 18.88 -7.24
N LEU A 42 4.24 18.49 -7.67
CA LEU A 42 4.01 17.71 -8.88
C LEU A 42 4.67 18.30 -10.13
N PRO A 43 4.59 19.61 -10.43
CA PRO A 43 5.22 20.18 -11.64
C PRO A 43 6.75 19.98 -11.65
N GLY A 44 7.42 20.18 -10.53
CA GLY A 44 8.87 20.01 -10.44
C GLY A 44 9.33 18.56 -10.60
N TYR A 45 8.48 17.60 -10.27
CA TYR A 45 8.72 16.18 -10.59
C TYR A 45 8.46 15.87 -12.06
N ALA A 46 7.34 16.38 -12.63
CA ALA A 46 6.93 16.08 -14.00
C ALA A 46 7.93 16.57 -15.06
N GLU A 47 8.76 17.56 -14.75
CA GLU A 47 9.84 18.05 -15.61
C GLU A 47 11.07 17.12 -15.69
N GLN A 48 11.17 16.12 -14.81
CA GLN A 48 12.33 15.23 -14.77
C GLN A 48 12.19 14.11 -15.82
N SER A 49 13.25 13.81 -16.54
CA SER A 49 13.25 12.87 -17.66
C SER A 49 12.96 11.42 -17.32
N ASN A 50 13.13 11.04 -16.05
CA ASN A 50 12.88 9.68 -15.54
C ASN A 50 11.57 9.57 -14.74
N VAL A 51 10.67 10.54 -14.85
CA VAL A 51 9.38 10.58 -14.17
C VAL A 51 8.26 10.36 -15.17
N VAL A 52 7.30 9.52 -14.81
CA VAL A 52 6.03 9.35 -15.54
C VAL A 52 4.89 9.63 -14.58
N VAL A 53 4.06 10.61 -14.95
CA VAL A 53 2.81 10.90 -14.23
C VAL A 53 1.72 9.98 -14.75
N VAL A 54 1.02 9.30 -13.87
CA VAL A 54 0.01 8.30 -14.20
C VAL A 54 -1.35 8.72 -13.65
N ASP A 55 -2.32 8.84 -14.53
CA ASP A 55 -3.74 8.99 -14.21
C ASP A 55 -4.38 7.60 -14.11
N THR A 56 -4.88 7.22 -12.94
CA THR A 56 -5.51 5.91 -12.73
C THR A 56 -7.04 5.95 -12.83
N ARG A 57 -7.61 7.09 -13.22
CA ARG A 57 -9.05 7.26 -13.50
C ARG A 57 -9.46 6.52 -14.78
N THR A 58 -10.75 6.48 -15.05
CA THR A 58 -11.25 5.86 -16.29
C THR A 58 -10.73 6.57 -17.54
N PRO A 59 -10.67 5.88 -18.70
CA PRO A 59 -10.28 6.53 -19.97
C PRO A 59 -11.14 7.73 -20.34
N GLU A 60 -12.42 7.72 -19.99
CA GLU A 60 -13.36 8.82 -20.24
C GLU A 60 -13.02 10.04 -19.39
N GLU A 61 -12.70 9.85 -18.11
CA GLU A 61 -12.28 10.93 -17.21
C GLU A 61 -10.92 11.51 -17.63
N TYR A 62 -9.99 10.64 -18.04
CA TYR A 62 -8.68 11.05 -18.57
C TYR A 62 -8.86 11.89 -19.85
N ALA A 63 -9.66 11.44 -20.78
CA ALA A 63 -9.92 12.16 -22.03
C ALA A 63 -10.64 13.51 -21.81
N ALA A 64 -11.45 13.62 -20.76
CA ALA A 64 -12.11 14.87 -20.38
C ALA A 64 -11.15 15.92 -19.80
N GLY A 65 -9.96 15.50 -19.33
CA GLY A 65 -8.90 16.38 -18.83
C GLY A 65 -7.99 15.65 -17.87
N HIS A 66 -6.68 15.74 -18.09
CA HIS A 66 -5.63 15.11 -17.30
C HIS A 66 -4.43 16.04 -17.14
N VAL A 67 -3.51 15.73 -16.25
CA VAL A 67 -2.23 16.46 -16.11
C VAL A 67 -1.48 16.39 -17.43
N ALA A 68 -1.04 17.53 -17.96
CA ALA A 68 -0.32 17.57 -19.23
C ALA A 68 0.88 16.62 -19.21
N GLY A 69 0.98 15.75 -20.23
CA GLY A 69 2.02 14.72 -20.33
C GLY A 69 1.82 13.47 -19.46
N ALA A 70 0.72 13.37 -18.71
CA ALA A 70 0.41 12.14 -17.98
C ALA A 70 -0.05 11.03 -18.95
N VAL A 71 0.20 9.77 -18.54
CA VAL A 71 -0.35 8.58 -19.22
C VAL A 71 -1.54 8.05 -18.46
N ASN A 72 -2.44 7.34 -19.13
CA ASN A 72 -3.58 6.71 -18.48
C ASN A 72 -3.33 5.22 -18.22
N ILE A 73 -3.35 4.81 -16.96
CA ILE A 73 -3.34 3.42 -16.53
C ILE A 73 -4.56 3.21 -15.62
N PRO A 74 -5.74 2.96 -16.20
CA PRO A 74 -6.93 2.74 -15.39
C PRO A 74 -6.77 1.60 -14.40
N THR A 75 -7.37 1.72 -13.22
CA THR A 75 -7.33 0.67 -12.20
C THR A 75 -7.72 -0.71 -12.76
N ALA A 76 -8.66 -0.77 -13.72
CA ALA A 76 -9.08 -1.99 -14.38
C ALA A 76 -7.94 -2.74 -15.11
N ASP A 77 -6.89 -2.03 -15.52
CA ASP A 77 -5.76 -2.62 -16.22
C ASP A 77 -4.77 -3.32 -15.28
N ILE A 78 -4.77 -2.96 -14.01
CA ILE A 78 -3.84 -3.50 -12.99
C ILE A 78 -4.50 -4.48 -12.02
N VAL A 79 -5.76 -4.83 -12.23
CA VAL A 79 -6.49 -5.82 -11.44
C VAL A 79 -7.09 -6.92 -12.32
N ILE A 80 -7.49 -8.02 -11.68
CA ILE A 80 -8.30 -9.08 -12.26
C ILE A 80 -9.50 -9.36 -11.35
N ASN A 81 -10.54 -10.00 -11.92
CA ASN A 81 -11.79 -10.26 -11.20
C ASN A 81 -12.01 -11.76 -10.92
N VAL A 82 -10.92 -12.49 -10.69
CA VAL A 82 -10.93 -13.93 -10.40
C VAL A 82 -9.88 -14.21 -9.31
N PRO A 83 -10.18 -14.95 -8.24
CA PRO A 83 -11.49 -15.56 -7.89
C PRO A 83 -12.56 -14.55 -7.49
N VAL A 84 -12.17 -13.37 -7.03
CA VAL A 84 -13.06 -12.26 -6.65
C VAL A 84 -12.63 -10.95 -7.33
N LYS A 85 -13.42 -9.90 -7.18
CA LYS A 85 -13.12 -8.59 -7.80
C LYS A 85 -11.86 -7.94 -7.24
N ASN A 86 -11.16 -7.22 -8.12
CA ASN A 86 -10.01 -6.37 -7.82
C ASN A 86 -8.76 -7.09 -7.27
N MET A 87 -8.61 -8.38 -7.55
CA MET A 87 -7.39 -9.11 -7.22
C MET A 87 -6.17 -8.55 -7.98
N LEU A 88 -4.99 -8.73 -7.42
CA LEU A 88 -3.73 -8.37 -8.05
C LEU A 88 -3.61 -9.03 -9.43
N THR A 89 -3.20 -8.25 -10.41
CA THR A 89 -2.98 -8.78 -11.78
C THR A 89 -1.75 -9.70 -11.84
N SER A 90 -1.56 -10.39 -12.97
CA SER A 90 -0.39 -11.26 -13.19
C SER A 90 0.86 -10.44 -13.51
N GLN A 91 2.03 -11.03 -13.21
CA GLN A 91 3.34 -10.49 -13.55
C GLN A 91 3.44 -10.06 -15.04
N LYS A 92 3.03 -10.93 -15.96
CA LYS A 92 3.03 -10.63 -17.40
C LYS A 92 2.13 -9.45 -17.78
N LYS A 93 0.98 -9.32 -17.12
CA LYS A 93 0.06 -8.21 -17.43
C LYS A 93 0.64 -6.90 -16.91
N ILE A 94 1.22 -6.87 -15.69
CA ILE A 94 1.82 -5.64 -15.17
C ILE A 94 3.04 -5.22 -16.00
N GLU A 95 3.89 -6.17 -16.44
CA GLU A 95 5.02 -5.88 -17.34
C GLU A 95 4.56 -5.21 -18.63
N LYS A 96 3.52 -5.76 -19.25
CA LYS A 96 2.94 -5.21 -20.48
C LYS A 96 2.36 -3.81 -20.23
N VAL A 97 1.55 -3.64 -19.19
CA VAL A 97 0.88 -2.35 -18.89
C VAL A 97 1.92 -1.28 -18.59
N MET A 98 2.92 -1.57 -17.77
CA MET A 98 3.98 -0.59 -17.46
C MET A 98 4.81 -0.26 -18.71
N GLY A 99 5.29 -1.28 -19.43
CA GLY A 99 6.12 -1.09 -20.61
C GLY A 99 5.44 -0.31 -21.73
N SER A 100 4.18 -0.61 -22.04
CA SER A 100 3.42 0.11 -23.08
C SER A 100 3.10 1.57 -22.69
N ASN A 101 3.22 1.92 -21.42
CA ASN A 101 3.06 3.29 -20.92
C ASN A 101 4.41 3.99 -20.62
N GLY A 102 5.52 3.51 -21.20
CA GLY A 102 6.82 4.15 -21.09
C GLY A 102 7.51 3.99 -19.73
N ILE A 103 7.03 3.09 -18.88
CA ILE A 103 7.55 2.87 -17.54
C ILE A 103 8.57 1.72 -17.56
N SER A 104 9.81 2.02 -17.18
CA SER A 104 10.89 1.05 -16.95
C SER A 104 11.13 0.84 -15.46
N ASN A 105 12.04 -0.07 -15.10
CA ASN A 105 12.43 -0.28 -13.70
C ASN A 105 13.17 0.90 -13.07
N ASP A 106 13.62 1.87 -13.87
CA ASP A 106 14.28 3.09 -13.37
C ASP A 106 13.35 4.30 -13.30
N THR A 107 12.16 4.20 -13.85
CA THR A 107 11.16 5.28 -13.87
C THR A 107 10.58 5.52 -12.47
N LEU A 108 10.51 6.78 -12.05
CA LEU A 108 9.69 7.19 -10.92
C LEU A 108 8.26 7.42 -11.40
N VAL A 109 7.33 6.68 -10.83
CA VAL A 109 5.90 6.79 -11.13
C VAL A 109 5.22 7.74 -10.14
N LEU A 110 4.52 8.76 -10.62
CA LEU A 110 3.66 9.62 -9.80
C LEU A 110 2.21 9.35 -10.16
N ALA A 111 1.50 8.63 -9.31
CA ALA A 111 0.12 8.24 -9.58
C ALA A 111 -0.89 9.18 -8.93
N TYR A 112 -1.94 9.54 -9.65
CA TYR A 112 -3.10 10.24 -9.11
C TYR A 112 -4.42 9.62 -9.59
N ASP A 113 -5.48 9.92 -8.87
CA ASP A 113 -6.87 9.55 -9.23
C ASP A 113 -7.87 10.57 -8.66
N ALA A 114 -9.16 10.22 -8.64
CA ALA A 114 -10.20 11.04 -8.03
C ALA A 114 -10.33 10.84 -6.51
N ASN A 115 -9.97 9.65 -5.99
CA ASN A 115 -10.31 9.22 -4.61
C ASN A 115 -9.20 8.47 -3.87
N LYS A 116 -7.97 8.53 -4.34
CA LYS A 116 -6.73 7.90 -3.84
C LYS A 116 -6.69 6.37 -3.91
N MET A 117 -7.79 5.70 -4.21
CA MET A 117 -7.85 4.24 -4.22
C MET A 117 -7.06 3.65 -5.40
N GLY A 118 -7.27 4.19 -6.61
CA GLY A 118 -6.59 3.71 -7.82
C GLY A 118 -5.08 3.97 -7.79
N ALA A 119 -4.67 5.18 -7.43
CA ALA A 119 -3.27 5.57 -7.31
C ALA A 119 -2.54 4.74 -6.24
N SER A 120 -3.15 4.58 -5.07
CA SER A 120 -2.59 3.73 -4.00
C SER A 120 -2.59 2.26 -4.38
N ARG A 121 -3.60 1.78 -5.12
CA ARG A 121 -3.63 0.42 -5.64
C ARG A 121 -2.50 0.16 -6.64
N LEU A 122 -2.21 1.12 -7.52
CA LEU A 122 -1.07 1.05 -8.43
C LEU A 122 0.24 0.99 -7.64
N LEU A 123 0.42 1.85 -6.63
CA LEU A 123 1.59 1.84 -5.76
C LEU A 123 1.79 0.46 -5.11
N TRP A 124 0.77 -0.07 -4.45
CA TRP A 124 0.85 -1.38 -3.81
C TRP A 124 1.14 -2.49 -4.83
N SER A 125 0.49 -2.46 -6.00
CA SER A 125 0.75 -3.44 -7.07
C SER A 125 2.19 -3.39 -7.55
N LEU A 126 2.77 -2.20 -7.71
CA LEU A 126 4.18 -2.05 -8.08
C LEU A 126 5.13 -2.56 -6.98
N PHE A 127 4.82 -2.31 -5.70
CA PHE A 127 5.55 -2.88 -4.57
C PHE A 127 5.53 -4.41 -4.59
N MET A 128 4.36 -5.01 -4.89
CA MET A 128 4.21 -6.46 -5.02
C MET A 128 5.18 -7.05 -6.05
N PHE A 129 5.42 -6.33 -7.15
CA PHE A 129 6.30 -6.75 -8.24
C PHE A 129 7.72 -6.17 -8.14
N GLY A 130 8.09 -5.63 -6.97
CA GLY A 130 9.46 -5.21 -6.64
C GLY A 130 9.87 -3.85 -7.19
N HIS A 131 8.93 -3.02 -7.66
CA HIS A 131 9.17 -1.65 -8.09
C HIS A 131 8.73 -0.68 -6.99
N GLN A 132 9.69 -0.03 -6.34
CA GLN A 132 9.44 0.88 -5.22
C GLN A 132 9.56 2.37 -5.59
N LYS A 133 9.93 2.69 -6.83
CA LYS A 133 9.99 4.05 -7.34
C LYS A 133 8.60 4.52 -7.77
N VAL A 134 7.69 4.63 -6.81
CA VAL A 134 6.31 5.06 -7.04
C VAL A 134 5.80 5.89 -5.87
N LYS A 135 5.05 6.95 -6.17
CA LYS A 135 4.46 7.87 -5.20
C LYS A 135 3.01 8.19 -5.59
N VAL A 136 2.20 8.54 -4.60
CA VAL A 136 0.82 9.00 -4.77
C VAL A 136 0.77 10.51 -4.66
N VAL A 137 0.09 11.18 -5.59
CA VAL A 137 -0.15 12.63 -5.53
C VAL A 137 -1.29 12.91 -4.54
N ASP A 138 -0.99 13.70 -3.52
CA ASP A 138 -1.92 14.02 -2.45
C ASP A 138 -3.12 14.83 -2.94
N GLY A 139 -4.29 14.58 -2.39
CA GLY A 139 -5.53 15.27 -2.74
C GLY A 139 -6.12 14.85 -4.10
N GLY A 140 -5.38 14.10 -4.94
CA GLY A 140 -5.87 13.58 -6.21
C GLY A 140 -6.21 14.67 -7.24
N PHE A 141 -7.07 14.33 -8.19
CA PHE A 141 -7.37 15.22 -9.34
C PHE A 141 -8.03 16.54 -8.93
N ASP A 142 -8.89 16.54 -7.92
CA ASP A 142 -9.55 17.76 -7.43
C ASP A 142 -8.54 18.77 -6.88
N ALA A 143 -7.54 18.27 -6.12
CA ALA A 143 -6.46 19.12 -5.62
C ALA A 143 -5.55 19.63 -6.76
N ILE A 144 -5.30 18.81 -7.78
CA ILE A 144 -4.55 19.17 -8.98
C ILE A 144 -5.25 20.33 -9.71
N GLN A 145 -6.58 20.25 -9.93
CA GLN A 145 -7.37 21.31 -10.54
C GLN A 145 -7.37 22.58 -9.70
N THR A 146 -7.57 22.44 -8.37
CA THR A 146 -7.59 23.57 -7.43
C THR A 146 -6.25 24.30 -7.37
N ALA A 147 -5.14 23.56 -7.49
CA ALA A 147 -3.79 24.13 -7.53
C ALA A 147 -3.46 24.81 -8.88
N GLY A 148 -4.33 24.71 -9.89
CA GLY A 148 -4.10 25.30 -11.21
C GLY A 148 -2.99 24.61 -12.02
N ILE A 149 -2.72 23.33 -11.75
CA ILE A 149 -1.78 22.52 -12.52
C ILE A 149 -2.27 22.44 -13.96
N GLN A 150 -1.34 22.56 -14.93
CA GLN A 150 -1.67 22.52 -16.34
C GLN A 150 -2.34 21.20 -16.72
N LEU A 151 -3.53 21.30 -17.30
CA LEU A 151 -4.28 20.16 -17.82
C LEU A 151 -4.20 20.14 -19.35
N SER A 152 -4.39 18.95 -19.92
CA SER A 152 -4.51 18.70 -21.35
C SER A 152 -5.66 17.72 -21.62
N THR A 153 -6.16 17.73 -22.83
CA THR A 153 -7.02 16.70 -23.42
C THR A 153 -6.31 15.93 -24.54
N ASP A 154 -5.05 16.28 -24.83
CA ASP A 154 -4.24 15.64 -25.86
C ASP A 154 -3.78 14.26 -25.40
N ILE A 155 -4.14 13.22 -26.13
CA ILE A 155 -3.76 11.84 -25.84
C ILE A 155 -2.55 11.48 -26.68
N GLU A 156 -1.39 11.44 -26.06
CA GLU A 156 -0.14 11.04 -26.71
C GLU A 156 0.20 9.59 -26.31
N ALA A 157 0.60 8.80 -27.29
CA ALA A 157 1.15 7.47 -27.02
C ALA A 157 2.61 7.61 -26.55
N PRO A 158 2.96 7.16 -25.33
CA PRO A 158 4.33 7.22 -24.86
C PRO A 158 5.21 6.27 -25.67
N ALA A 159 6.52 6.54 -25.71
CA ALA A 159 7.49 5.59 -26.24
C ALA A 159 7.51 4.35 -25.33
N GLU A 160 7.42 3.16 -25.93
CA GLU A 160 7.47 1.91 -25.17
C GLU A 160 8.79 1.77 -24.40
N ALA A 161 8.72 1.22 -23.19
CA ALA A 161 9.86 0.87 -22.35
C ALA A 161 9.83 -0.62 -21.97
N VAL A 162 10.93 -1.12 -21.44
CA VAL A 162 10.98 -2.47 -20.88
C VAL A 162 10.81 -2.39 -19.36
N PHE A 163 9.76 -3.02 -18.86
CA PHE A 163 9.53 -3.21 -17.45
C PHE A 163 9.64 -4.70 -17.12
N THR A 164 10.45 -5.04 -16.14
CA THR A 164 10.63 -6.42 -15.65
C THR A 164 10.11 -6.51 -14.23
N ALA A 165 9.02 -7.23 -14.04
CA ALA A 165 8.43 -7.48 -12.74
C ALA A 165 9.15 -8.65 -12.03
N LYS A 166 9.27 -8.56 -10.71
CA LYS A 166 9.66 -9.70 -9.87
C LYS A 166 8.44 -10.57 -9.57
N GLU A 167 8.68 -11.78 -9.06
CA GLU A 167 7.60 -12.57 -8.46
C GLU A 167 6.91 -11.78 -7.36
N PRO A 168 5.58 -11.95 -7.19
CA PRO A 168 4.83 -11.25 -6.15
C PRO A 168 5.41 -11.47 -4.76
N SER A 169 5.63 -10.40 -4.05
CA SER A 169 6.29 -10.43 -2.75
C SER A 169 5.32 -10.81 -1.62
N ALA A 170 5.60 -11.89 -0.90
CA ALA A 170 4.87 -12.25 0.31
C ALA A 170 4.97 -11.21 1.44
N ASN A 171 5.93 -10.28 1.35
CA ASN A 171 6.07 -9.23 2.36
C ASN A 171 4.92 -8.21 2.37
N TRP A 172 4.13 -8.15 1.28
CA TRP A 172 3.04 -7.19 1.13
C TRP A 172 1.67 -7.86 0.96
N LEU A 173 1.64 -9.20 0.91
CA LEU A 173 0.43 -10.00 0.67
C LEU A 173 0.18 -10.93 1.84
N ALA A 174 -1.07 -10.94 2.33
CA ALA A 174 -1.56 -11.96 3.24
C ALA A 174 -2.53 -12.89 2.50
N THR A 175 -2.46 -14.17 2.81
CA THR A 175 -3.35 -15.20 2.28
C THR A 175 -4.58 -15.39 3.16
N MET A 176 -5.65 -15.98 2.60
CA MET A 176 -6.84 -16.35 3.38
C MET A 176 -6.51 -17.30 4.53
N ASP A 177 -5.57 -18.23 4.33
CA ASP A 177 -5.20 -19.20 5.37
C ASP A 177 -4.48 -18.51 6.55
N GLU A 178 -3.64 -17.51 6.30
CA GLU A 178 -3.02 -16.69 7.36
C GLU A 178 -4.07 -15.88 8.12
N VAL A 179 -5.01 -15.26 7.41
CA VAL A 179 -6.14 -14.54 8.03
C VAL A 179 -7.01 -15.48 8.87
N ARG A 180 -7.26 -16.71 8.37
CA ARG A 180 -8.00 -17.73 9.12
C ARG A 180 -7.25 -18.16 10.38
N ALA A 181 -5.97 -18.45 10.27
CA ALA A 181 -5.15 -18.82 11.42
C ALA A 181 -5.18 -17.74 12.50
N GLN A 182 -5.09 -16.45 12.10
CA GLN A 182 -5.18 -15.33 13.03
C GLN A 182 -6.59 -15.15 13.63
N ALA A 183 -7.65 -15.43 12.87
CA ALA A 183 -9.03 -15.35 13.36
C ALA A 183 -9.34 -16.48 14.39
N GLU A 184 -8.75 -17.66 14.21
CA GLU A 184 -8.98 -18.84 15.07
C GLU A 184 -8.06 -18.87 16.28
N ASN A 185 -6.81 -18.44 16.14
CA ASN A 185 -5.81 -18.43 17.20
C ASN A 185 -4.99 -17.14 17.16
N PRO A 186 -5.52 -16.02 17.68
CA PRO A 186 -4.95 -14.70 17.52
C PRO A 186 -3.60 -14.55 18.22
N ASP A 187 -2.60 -14.09 17.46
CA ASP A 187 -1.34 -13.54 17.98
C ASP A 187 -1.60 -12.06 18.36
N PRO A 188 -1.27 -11.65 19.60
CA PRO A 188 -1.51 -10.27 20.04
C PRO A 188 -0.68 -9.21 19.29
N HIS A 189 0.37 -9.61 18.56
CA HIS A 189 1.22 -8.74 17.75
C HIS A 189 0.86 -8.76 16.26
N THR A 190 -0.17 -9.49 15.86
CA THR A 190 -0.71 -9.51 14.50
C THR A 190 -2.14 -8.94 14.51
N ILE A 191 -2.33 -7.80 13.89
CA ILE A 191 -3.59 -7.07 13.86
C ILE A 191 -4.30 -7.31 12.53
N LEU A 192 -5.48 -7.94 12.58
CA LEU A 192 -6.41 -7.91 11.44
C LEU A 192 -7.13 -6.56 11.45
N LEU A 193 -6.96 -5.75 10.41
CA LEU A 193 -7.53 -4.41 10.34
C LEU A 193 -8.54 -4.31 9.20
N ASP A 194 -9.82 -4.27 9.57
CA ASP A 194 -10.93 -4.00 8.66
C ASP A 194 -11.04 -2.50 8.43
N VAL A 195 -10.84 -2.06 7.21
CA VAL A 195 -10.95 -0.64 6.85
C VAL A 195 -12.27 -0.31 6.16
N ARG A 196 -13.27 -1.20 6.26
CA ARG A 196 -14.65 -0.92 5.86
C ARG A 196 -15.33 0.01 6.86
N SER A 197 -16.54 0.45 6.51
CA SER A 197 -17.34 1.27 7.43
C SER A 197 -17.97 0.42 8.55
N PHE A 198 -18.39 1.11 9.62
CA PHE A 198 -19.15 0.46 10.70
C PHE A 198 -20.51 -0.05 10.24
N GLU A 199 -21.12 0.59 9.23
CA GLU A 199 -22.37 0.16 8.62
C GLU A 199 -22.22 -1.18 7.89
N GLU A 200 -21.14 -1.35 7.11
CA GLU A 200 -20.82 -2.63 6.44
C GLU A 200 -20.63 -3.74 7.49
N TYR A 201 -19.93 -3.45 8.59
CA TYR A 201 -19.80 -4.40 9.69
C TYR A 201 -21.17 -4.74 10.30
N ALA A 202 -22.00 -3.73 10.55
CA ALA A 202 -23.31 -3.94 11.15
C ALA A 202 -24.24 -4.79 10.27
N GLU A 203 -24.09 -4.69 8.95
CA GLU A 203 -24.92 -5.39 7.97
C GLU A 203 -24.45 -6.84 7.73
N VAL A 204 -23.14 -7.06 7.52
CA VAL A 204 -22.63 -8.34 7.04
C VAL A 204 -21.57 -8.97 7.95
N GLY A 205 -21.24 -8.34 9.07
CA GLY A 205 -20.20 -8.81 9.99
C GLY A 205 -18.77 -8.52 9.50
N LYS A 206 -17.81 -9.07 10.22
CA LYS A 206 -16.37 -8.93 9.95
C LYS A 206 -15.63 -10.27 10.13
N VAL A 207 -14.37 -10.32 9.71
CA VAL A 207 -13.47 -11.40 10.10
C VAL A 207 -13.32 -11.35 11.64
N PRO A 208 -13.49 -12.48 12.36
CA PRO A 208 -13.35 -12.48 13.81
C PRO A 208 -12.02 -11.89 14.27
N THR A 209 -12.02 -11.29 15.44
CA THR A 209 -10.86 -10.62 16.08
C THR A 209 -10.37 -9.35 15.40
N SER A 210 -10.83 -9.01 14.18
CA SER A 210 -10.39 -7.77 13.53
C SER A 210 -10.84 -6.51 14.26
N LEU A 211 -9.97 -5.50 14.23
CA LEU A 211 -10.31 -4.11 14.57
C LEU A 211 -10.94 -3.44 13.35
N ILE A 212 -11.81 -2.45 13.59
CA ILE A 212 -12.42 -1.67 12.50
C ILE A 212 -11.95 -0.22 12.63
N ILE A 213 -11.22 0.24 11.62
CA ILE A 213 -10.84 1.65 11.47
C ILE A 213 -11.18 2.04 10.02
N PRO A 214 -12.32 2.73 9.79
CA PRO A 214 -12.73 3.09 8.44
C PRO A 214 -11.65 3.87 7.68
N TYR A 215 -11.45 3.53 6.41
CA TYR A 215 -10.36 4.10 5.60
C TYR A 215 -10.44 5.62 5.50
N GLU A 216 -11.64 6.19 5.55
CA GLU A 216 -11.88 7.64 5.52
C GLU A 216 -11.20 8.37 6.68
N THR A 217 -10.98 7.69 7.81
CA THR A 217 -10.32 8.29 8.98
C THR A 217 -8.87 8.68 8.74
N ASN A 218 -8.28 8.21 7.65
CA ASN A 218 -6.90 8.53 7.24
C ASN A 218 -6.79 9.82 6.43
N PHE A 219 -7.90 10.49 6.12
CA PHE A 219 -7.93 11.69 5.30
C PHE A 219 -8.48 12.89 6.07
N PHE A 220 -8.08 14.08 5.64
CA PHE A 220 -8.75 15.33 5.99
C PHE A 220 -10.02 15.50 5.14
N SER A 221 -10.87 16.46 5.51
CA SER A 221 -12.13 16.75 4.81
C SER A 221 -11.95 17.24 3.37
N ASP A 222 -10.77 17.79 3.04
CA ASP A 222 -10.39 18.19 1.68
C ASP A 222 -9.85 17.00 0.85
N GLY A 223 -9.85 15.81 1.42
CA GLY A 223 -9.40 14.58 0.79
C GLY A 223 -7.87 14.40 0.77
N THR A 224 -7.08 15.26 1.40
CA THR A 224 -5.64 15.01 1.56
C THR A 224 -5.38 13.99 2.66
N PHE A 225 -4.25 13.30 2.59
CA PHE A 225 -3.82 12.38 3.64
C PHE A 225 -3.56 13.14 4.94
N LYS A 226 -3.93 12.56 6.07
CA LYS A 226 -3.50 13.06 7.37
C LYS A 226 -1.99 13.01 7.49
N THR A 227 -1.41 13.94 8.25
CA THR A 227 0.03 13.95 8.47
C THR A 227 0.49 12.67 9.15
N THR A 228 1.73 12.27 8.91
CA THR A 228 2.41 11.14 9.56
C THR A 228 2.22 11.13 11.08
N GLN A 229 2.32 12.31 11.72
CA GLN A 229 2.16 12.45 13.18
C GLN A 229 0.73 12.15 13.62
N ILE A 230 -0.27 12.72 12.95
CA ILE A 230 -1.70 12.48 13.27
C ILE A 230 -2.04 11.01 13.09
N THR A 231 -1.62 10.42 11.97
CA THR A 231 -1.83 9.00 11.71
C THR A 231 -1.21 8.15 12.80
N ARG A 232 0.05 8.41 13.14
CA ARG A 232 0.75 7.64 14.18
C ARG A 232 0.05 7.74 15.54
N ILE A 233 -0.42 8.94 15.93
CA ILE A 233 -1.18 9.12 17.18
C ILE A 233 -2.48 8.32 17.14
N ASN A 234 -3.27 8.44 16.07
CA ASN A 234 -4.55 7.73 15.94
C ASN A 234 -4.39 6.22 16.08
N TYR A 235 -3.37 5.63 15.43
CA TYR A 235 -3.15 4.19 15.50
C TYR A 235 -2.57 3.73 16.85
N LEU A 236 -1.72 4.53 17.49
CA LEU A 236 -1.24 4.27 18.84
C LEU A 236 -2.37 4.32 19.88
N GLU A 237 -3.36 5.21 19.75
CA GLU A 237 -4.55 5.27 20.61
C GLU A 237 -5.36 3.98 20.50
N GLU A 238 -5.41 3.36 19.32
CA GLU A 238 -6.04 2.05 19.09
C GLU A 238 -5.12 0.87 19.49
N LYS A 239 -3.95 1.14 20.10
CA LYS A 239 -2.94 0.16 20.53
C LYS A 239 -2.34 -0.64 19.38
N ILE A 240 -2.24 -0.02 18.22
CA ILE A 240 -1.53 -0.56 17.05
C ILE A 240 -0.17 0.10 16.99
N TYR A 241 0.88 -0.68 17.19
CA TYR A 241 2.25 -0.19 17.31
C TYR A 241 3.05 -0.42 16.02
N PRO A 242 4.10 0.38 15.74
CA PRO A 242 4.90 0.24 14.52
C PRO A 242 5.59 -1.12 14.36
N GLU A 243 5.82 -1.83 15.46
CA GLU A 243 6.41 -3.17 15.51
C GLU A 243 5.40 -4.30 15.23
N ASP A 244 4.09 -4.02 15.34
CA ASP A 244 3.06 -5.03 15.08
C ASP A 244 2.99 -5.36 13.59
N GLU A 245 2.59 -6.59 13.30
CA GLU A 245 2.16 -6.99 11.97
C GLU A 245 0.72 -6.54 11.74
N ILE A 246 0.46 -5.89 10.62
CA ILE A 246 -0.88 -5.41 10.26
C ILE A 246 -1.32 -6.09 8.96
N ILE A 247 -2.41 -6.83 9.03
CA ILE A 247 -3.07 -7.41 7.85
C ILE A 247 -4.32 -6.58 7.55
N LEU A 248 -4.24 -5.78 6.49
CA LEU A 248 -5.32 -4.91 6.03
C LEU A 248 -6.30 -5.66 5.14
N TYR A 249 -7.58 -5.44 5.32
CA TYR A 249 -8.59 -5.81 4.35
C TYR A 249 -9.75 -4.81 4.31
N CYS A 250 -10.47 -4.78 3.21
CA CYS A 250 -11.75 -4.09 3.10
C CYS A 250 -12.76 -5.02 2.39
N GLN A 251 -13.65 -4.51 1.57
CA GLN A 251 -14.56 -5.37 0.79
C GLN A 251 -13.86 -6.06 -0.40
N THR A 252 -12.96 -5.36 -1.12
CA THR A 252 -12.29 -5.82 -2.35
C THR A 252 -10.86 -5.27 -2.48
N SER A 253 -10.14 -5.09 -1.40
CA SER A 253 -8.76 -4.55 -1.25
C SER A 253 -8.51 -3.11 -1.76
N MET A 254 -9.45 -2.47 -2.42
CA MET A 254 -9.24 -1.12 -2.97
C MET A 254 -9.02 -0.07 -1.86
N ARG A 255 -9.87 -0.05 -0.82
CA ARG A 255 -9.74 0.88 0.32
C ARG A 255 -8.57 0.53 1.25
N ALA A 256 -8.08 -0.70 1.22
CA ALA A 256 -6.90 -1.11 1.97
C ALA A 256 -5.61 -0.47 1.43
N ALA A 257 -5.54 -0.20 0.13
CA ALA A 257 -4.35 0.35 -0.50
C ALA A 257 -3.97 1.77 0.00
N PRO A 258 -4.86 2.77 0.09
CA PRO A 258 -4.49 4.06 0.67
C PRO A 258 -4.16 3.98 2.17
N VAL A 259 -4.77 3.06 2.92
CA VAL A 259 -4.39 2.84 4.33
C VAL A 259 -2.99 2.23 4.42
N PHE A 260 -2.63 1.33 3.51
CA PHE A 260 -1.26 0.82 3.39
C PHE A 260 -0.25 1.97 3.18
N VAL A 261 -0.52 2.87 2.22
CA VAL A 261 0.34 4.04 1.96
C VAL A 261 0.48 4.89 3.22
N GLN A 262 -0.63 5.19 3.88
CA GLN A 262 -0.67 6.06 5.06
C GLN A 262 0.08 5.45 6.25
N LEU A 263 -0.09 4.17 6.51
CA LEU A 263 0.66 3.48 7.58
C LEU A 263 2.15 3.39 7.27
N TYR A 264 2.49 3.14 6.00
CA TYR A 264 3.89 3.12 5.58
C TYR A 264 4.56 4.48 5.81
N GLU A 265 3.89 5.59 5.46
CA GLU A 265 4.33 6.96 5.77
C GLU A 265 4.50 7.18 7.28
N ALA A 266 3.60 6.62 8.09
CA ALA A 266 3.63 6.74 9.55
C ALA A 266 4.71 5.86 10.23
N GLY A 267 5.49 5.11 9.46
CA GLY A 267 6.63 4.33 9.97
C GLY A 267 6.31 2.87 10.27
N TYR A 268 5.10 2.38 9.99
CA TYR A 268 4.78 0.97 10.04
C TYR A 268 5.44 0.23 8.87
N ARG A 269 5.98 -0.96 9.09
CA ARG A 269 6.73 -1.70 8.05
C ARG A 269 6.23 -3.12 7.82
N ASN A 270 5.62 -3.74 8.82
CA ASN A 270 4.99 -5.05 8.71
C ASN A 270 3.52 -4.90 8.31
N ILE A 271 3.27 -4.40 7.10
CA ILE A 271 1.92 -4.16 6.59
C ILE A 271 1.69 -5.06 5.40
N ARG A 272 0.67 -5.90 5.46
CA ARG A 272 0.25 -6.76 4.35
C ARG A 272 -1.21 -6.52 4.01
N ILE A 273 -1.58 -6.69 2.75
CA ILE A 273 -2.97 -6.64 2.33
C ILE A 273 -3.48 -8.06 2.07
N TYR A 274 -4.59 -8.42 2.67
CA TYR A 274 -5.36 -9.59 2.27
C TYR A 274 -6.18 -9.24 1.01
N ASP A 275 -5.63 -9.63 -0.14
CA ASP A 275 -6.11 -9.16 -1.44
C ASP A 275 -7.49 -9.70 -1.82
N GLY A 276 -7.83 -10.94 -1.43
CA GLY A 276 -9.17 -11.48 -1.57
C GLY A 276 -10.23 -10.77 -0.74
N ALA A 277 -9.79 -10.11 0.33
CA ALA A 277 -10.57 -9.25 1.19
C ALA A 277 -11.82 -9.93 1.79
N TYR A 278 -12.77 -9.13 2.29
CA TYR A 278 -14.00 -9.68 2.88
C TYR A 278 -14.86 -10.41 1.84
N LEU A 279 -14.77 -10.05 0.58
CA LEU A 279 -15.53 -10.71 -0.48
C LEU A 279 -15.11 -12.20 -0.64
N GLU A 280 -13.82 -12.49 -0.63
CA GLU A 280 -13.30 -13.85 -0.66
C GLU A 280 -13.60 -14.58 0.65
N TRP A 281 -13.36 -13.91 1.79
CA TRP A 281 -13.64 -14.47 3.11
C TRP A 281 -15.07 -14.95 3.26
N SER A 282 -16.04 -14.08 2.95
CA SER A 282 -17.48 -14.36 3.10
C SER A 282 -18.04 -15.30 2.03
N SER A 283 -17.32 -15.51 0.92
CA SER A 283 -17.71 -16.50 -0.10
C SER A 283 -17.45 -17.94 0.32
N ASN A 284 -16.57 -18.16 1.28
CA ASN A 284 -16.26 -19.47 1.84
C ASN A 284 -17.12 -19.69 3.10
N SER A 285 -18.07 -20.64 3.01
CA SER A 285 -19.01 -20.96 4.11
C SER A 285 -18.32 -21.53 5.37
N ASP A 286 -17.09 -21.99 5.25
CA ASP A 286 -16.32 -22.54 6.37
C ASP A 286 -15.65 -21.44 7.20
N ASN A 287 -15.57 -20.22 6.67
CA ASN A 287 -15.01 -19.10 7.39
C ASN A 287 -16.02 -18.51 8.40
N PRO A 288 -15.63 -18.35 9.65
CA PRO A 288 -16.49 -17.71 10.67
C PRO A 288 -16.67 -16.22 10.38
N VAL A 289 -17.82 -15.69 10.75
CA VAL A 289 -18.13 -14.26 10.68
C VAL A 289 -18.56 -13.76 12.05
N GLU A 290 -17.91 -12.70 12.53
CA GLU A 290 -18.29 -12.03 13.78
C GLU A 290 -19.31 -10.95 13.50
N MET A 291 -20.53 -11.12 14.03
CA MET A 291 -21.61 -10.14 13.97
C MET A 291 -21.57 -9.20 15.16
N PRO A 292 -22.11 -7.98 15.07
CA PRO A 292 -22.27 -7.10 16.22
C PRO A 292 -23.08 -7.78 17.36
N ALA A 293 -22.64 -7.60 18.59
CA ALA A 293 -23.31 -8.17 19.76
C ALA A 293 -24.77 -7.71 19.81
N GLY A 294 -25.72 -8.65 19.77
CA GLY A 294 -27.17 -8.39 19.84
C GLY A 294 -27.94 -8.46 18.51
N GLN A 295 -27.27 -8.67 17.39
CA GLN A 295 -27.92 -8.93 16.10
C GLN A 295 -27.65 -10.37 15.64
N TYR A 296 -28.52 -11.30 16.01
CA TYR A 296 -28.61 -12.61 15.37
C TYR A 296 -29.57 -12.48 14.18
N ALA A 297 -29.06 -12.26 13.00
CA ALA A 297 -29.78 -12.58 11.78
C ALA A 297 -29.12 -13.83 11.16
N PRO A 298 -29.86 -14.94 10.97
CA PRO A 298 -29.31 -16.07 10.21
C PRO A 298 -29.09 -15.63 8.78
N PHE A 299 -27.92 -15.94 8.22
CA PHE A 299 -27.62 -15.74 6.82
C PHE A 299 -28.76 -16.27 5.95
N LYS A 300 -29.51 -15.40 5.31
CA LYS A 300 -30.39 -15.82 4.22
C LYS A 300 -29.50 -16.13 3.02
N LYS A 301 -29.27 -17.43 2.74
CA LYS A 301 -28.83 -17.86 1.43
C LYS A 301 -29.79 -17.26 0.42
N ASN A 302 -29.35 -16.27 -0.36
CA ASN A 302 -30.07 -15.93 -1.58
C ASN A 302 -29.92 -17.12 -2.52
N ALA A 303 -30.96 -17.89 -2.58
CA ALA A 303 -31.13 -18.96 -3.57
C ALA A 303 -31.43 -18.32 -4.92
N SER A 304 -30.74 -18.81 -5.93
CA SER A 304 -30.89 -18.71 -7.38
C SER A 304 -30.30 -17.48 -8.05
#